data_bb95020ea6be4c537319925260019037
#
_entry.id   bb95020ea6be4c537319925260019037
#
_cell.length_a   1.000
_cell.length_b   1.000
_cell.length_c   1.000
_cell.angle_alpha   90.00
_cell.angle_beta   90.00
_cell.angle_gamma   90.00
#
_symmetry.space_group_name_H-M   'P 1'
#
loop_
_entity.id
_entity.type
_entity.pdbx_description
1 polymer ?
#
loop_
_entity_poly.entity_id
_entity_poly.type
_entity_poly.pdbx_seq_one_letter_code
_entity_poly.pdbx_strand_id
1 'polypeptide(L)'
;MASGFPFSTGNVLSATNMNGLTAFTVNADATTDYTAVLADQYQALISMNKATAVAFKIPTNASVAFAVGTVITILNKGVGLVTISAVTSGTTTVLSAGAVAASPTLAQYKSAACIKVATDTWYVVGAIA
;
A
#
# COMPACT_ATOMS: atom_id res chain seq x y z
N MET A 1 7.41 -19.92 3.28
CA MET A 1 8.74 -19.39 3.17
C MET A 1 8.70 -18.05 2.47
N ALA A 2 9.47 -17.17 2.98
CA ALA A 2 9.64 -15.93 2.30
C ALA A 2 10.14 -16.18 0.87
N SER A 3 10.11 -15.24 0.11
CA SER A 3 10.46 -15.04 -1.29
C SER A 3 11.61 -15.88 -1.89
N GLY A 4 12.11 -16.87 -1.23
CA GLY A 4 13.28 -17.61 -1.68
C GLY A 4 14.62 -17.06 -1.21
N PHE A 5 14.62 -16.05 -0.36
CA PHE A 5 15.83 -15.50 0.26
C PHE A 5 15.83 -15.71 1.78
N PRO A 6 16.96 -16.05 2.39
CA PRO A 6 18.16 -16.50 1.71
C PRO A 6 18.00 -17.95 1.19
N PHE A 7 18.69 -18.28 0.12
CA PHE A 7 18.77 -19.67 -0.36
C PHE A 7 19.66 -20.50 0.56
N SER A 8 19.25 -21.73 0.81
CA SER A 8 20.12 -22.68 1.50
C SER A 8 21.03 -23.41 0.50
N THR A 9 22.11 -24.02 1.01
CA THR A 9 23.02 -24.80 0.19
C THR A 9 22.27 -25.90 -0.55
N GLY A 10 22.51 -26.02 -1.84
CA GLY A 10 21.87 -27.00 -2.70
C GLY A 10 20.57 -26.56 -3.35
N ASN A 11 20.07 -25.38 -3.03
CA ASN A 11 18.91 -24.84 -3.71
C ASN A 11 19.24 -24.45 -5.16
N VAL A 12 18.31 -24.73 -6.06
CA VAL A 12 18.42 -24.34 -7.46
C VAL A 12 17.45 -23.21 -7.72
N LEU A 13 17.95 -22.13 -8.32
CA LEU A 13 17.12 -21.01 -8.73
C LEU A 13 16.44 -21.37 -10.04
N SER A 14 15.15 -21.71 -9.99
CA SER A 14 14.35 -22.03 -11.16
C SER A 14 13.81 -20.76 -11.83
N ALA A 15 13.34 -20.89 -13.07
CA ALA A 15 12.66 -19.79 -13.76
C ALA A 15 11.41 -19.33 -12.98
N THR A 16 10.68 -20.25 -12.36
CA THR A 16 9.53 -19.91 -11.50
C THR A 16 9.96 -19.08 -10.31
N ASN A 17 11.07 -19.42 -9.65
CA ASN A 17 11.59 -18.67 -8.53
C ASN A 17 12.04 -17.27 -8.96
N MET A 18 12.69 -17.15 -10.09
CA MET A 18 13.10 -15.85 -10.62
C MET A 18 11.89 -14.97 -10.98
N ASN A 19 10.87 -15.55 -11.59
CA ASN A 19 9.66 -14.80 -11.91
C ASN A 19 8.96 -14.30 -10.64
N GLY A 20 8.94 -15.09 -9.58
CA GLY A 20 8.40 -14.68 -8.29
C GLY A 20 9.17 -13.55 -7.62
N LEU A 21 10.47 -13.41 -7.92
CA LEU A 21 11.31 -12.33 -7.38
C LEU A 21 11.12 -11.00 -8.13
N THR A 22 10.71 -11.03 -9.38
CA THR A 22 10.67 -9.86 -10.27
C THR A 22 9.27 -9.48 -10.73
N ALA A 23 8.29 -10.36 -10.60
CA ALA A 23 6.93 -10.11 -11.03
C ALA A 23 6.14 -9.38 -9.94
N PHE A 24 5.66 -8.19 -10.27
CA PHE A 24 4.69 -7.46 -9.47
C PHE A 24 3.31 -7.62 -10.10
N THR A 25 2.30 -7.70 -9.26
CA THR A 25 0.92 -7.84 -9.72
C THR A 25 0.11 -6.60 -9.39
N VAL A 26 -1.06 -6.51 -9.98
CA VAL A 26 -2.07 -5.50 -9.64
C VAL A 26 -3.27 -6.26 -9.09
N ASN A 27 -3.81 -5.80 -7.96
CA ASN A 27 -5.01 -6.40 -7.39
C ASN A 27 -6.20 -6.27 -8.33
N ALA A 28 -7.22 -7.11 -8.17
CA ALA A 28 -8.54 -6.82 -8.71
C ALA A 28 -9.04 -5.49 -8.11
N ASP A 29 -9.72 -4.67 -8.93
CA ASP A 29 -10.20 -3.37 -8.48
C ASP A 29 -10.98 -3.48 -7.17
N ALA A 30 -10.53 -2.78 -6.14
CA ALA A 30 -11.24 -2.71 -4.87
C ALA A 30 -12.47 -1.79 -5.01
N THR A 31 -13.64 -2.32 -4.71
CA THR A 31 -14.93 -1.61 -4.82
C THR A 31 -15.53 -1.28 -3.46
N THR A 32 -14.81 -1.58 -2.39
CA THR A 32 -15.17 -1.27 -1.00
C THR A 32 -13.94 -0.70 -0.31
N ASP A 33 -14.11 -0.24 0.94
CA ASP A 33 -12.97 0.15 1.76
C ASP A 33 -11.95 -0.98 1.79
N TYR A 34 -10.69 -0.62 1.62
CA TYR A 34 -9.59 -1.57 1.53
C TYR A 34 -8.59 -1.30 2.65
N THR A 35 -8.32 -2.31 3.45
CA THR A 35 -7.26 -2.25 4.46
C THR A 35 -6.03 -3.00 3.93
N ALA A 36 -4.89 -2.35 3.93
CA ALA A 36 -3.65 -2.94 3.44
C ALA A 36 -3.33 -4.24 4.18
N VAL A 37 -2.89 -5.24 3.43
CA VAL A 37 -2.40 -6.52 3.94
C VAL A 37 -0.93 -6.67 3.60
N LEU A 38 -0.23 -7.57 4.30
CA LEU A 38 1.24 -7.69 4.14
C LEU A 38 1.66 -7.99 2.69
N ALA A 39 0.85 -8.74 1.96
CA ALA A 39 1.14 -9.05 0.56
C ALA A 39 1.14 -7.83 -0.36
N ASP A 40 0.54 -6.73 0.05
CA ASP A 40 0.47 -5.51 -0.76
C ASP A 40 1.83 -4.86 -0.99
N GLN A 41 2.82 -5.17 -0.15
CA GLN A 41 4.19 -4.71 -0.37
C GLN A 41 4.81 -5.23 -1.68
N TYR A 42 4.23 -6.29 -2.25
CA TYR A 42 4.68 -6.90 -3.51
C TYR A 42 3.81 -6.54 -4.70
N GLN A 43 2.80 -5.69 -4.52
CA GLN A 43 1.94 -5.23 -5.61
C GLN A 43 2.61 -4.06 -6.35
N ALA A 44 2.43 -4.02 -7.67
CA ALA A 44 2.85 -2.85 -8.46
C ALA A 44 2.04 -1.62 -8.06
N LEU A 45 0.73 -1.81 -7.87
CA LEU A 45 -0.17 -0.82 -7.32
C LEU A 45 -1.43 -1.48 -6.78
N ILE A 46 -2.13 -0.77 -5.91
CA ILE A 46 -3.46 -1.13 -5.44
C ILE A 46 -4.46 -0.28 -6.20
N SER A 47 -5.28 -0.93 -6.99
CA SER A 47 -6.31 -0.27 -7.79
C SER A 47 -7.63 -0.21 -7.03
N MET A 48 -8.23 0.97 -6.95
CA MET A 48 -9.54 1.20 -6.34
C MET A 48 -10.49 1.78 -7.37
N ASN A 49 -11.72 1.28 -7.40
CA ASN A 49 -12.69 1.69 -8.40
C ASN A 49 -14.11 1.66 -7.80
N LYS A 50 -14.56 2.82 -7.35
CA LYS A 50 -15.90 2.98 -6.81
C LYS A 50 -16.48 4.31 -7.25
N ALA A 51 -17.78 4.33 -7.51
CA ALA A 51 -18.48 5.56 -7.92
C ALA A 51 -18.71 6.54 -6.77
N THR A 52 -18.69 6.05 -5.54
CA THR A 52 -18.85 6.86 -4.32
C THR A 52 -17.57 6.86 -3.50
N ALA A 53 -17.50 7.69 -2.48
CA ALA A 53 -16.33 7.77 -1.61
C ALA A 53 -15.95 6.38 -1.05
N VAL A 54 -14.65 6.14 -0.96
CA VAL A 54 -14.08 4.88 -0.47
C VAL A 54 -12.77 5.19 0.26
N ALA A 55 -12.37 4.35 1.20
CA ALA A 55 -11.15 4.55 1.96
C ALA A 55 -10.12 3.47 1.66
N PHE A 56 -8.87 3.90 1.54
CA PHE A 56 -7.70 3.02 1.69
C PHE A 56 -7.16 3.21 3.10
N LYS A 57 -7.09 2.12 3.85
CA LYS A 57 -6.76 2.16 5.27
C LYS A 57 -5.43 1.50 5.55
N ILE A 58 -4.61 2.19 6.31
CA ILE A 58 -3.30 1.71 6.75
C ILE A 58 -3.44 1.10 8.14
N PRO A 59 -3.15 -0.21 8.30
CA PRO A 59 -3.26 -0.90 9.58
C PRO A 59 -2.13 -0.48 10.53
N THR A 60 -2.33 -0.75 11.82
CA THR A 60 -1.28 -0.58 12.81
C THR A 60 -0.13 -1.57 12.56
N ASN A 61 1.06 -1.22 13.03
CA ASN A 61 2.21 -2.11 12.95
C ASN A 61 1.97 -3.42 13.74
N ALA A 62 1.19 -3.35 14.81
CA ALA A 62 0.83 -4.55 15.58
C ALA A 62 -0.05 -5.51 14.78
N SER A 63 -0.90 -4.99 13.90
CA SER A 63 -1.77 -5.82 13.05
C SER A 63 -1.06 -6.34 11.82
N VAL A 64 -0.30 -5.47 11.14
CA VAL A 64 0.48 -5.82 9.94
C VAL A 64 1.84 -5.13 10.02
N ALA A 65 2.87 -5.92 10.28
CA ALA A 65 4.23 -5.41 10.50
C ALA A 65 4.98 -5.23 9.16
N PHE A 66 4.60 -4.22 8.39
CA PHE A 66 5.39 -3.82 7.24
C PHE A 66 6.78 -3.35 7.68
N ALA A 67 7.80 -3.66 6.90
CA ALA A 67 9.13 -3.12 7.13
C ALA A 67 9.16 -1.62 6.87
N VAL A 68 9.99 -0.89 7.62
CA VAL A 68 10.29 0.51 7.30
C VAL A 68 10.91 0.57 5.90
N GLY A 69 10.44 1.50 5.08
CA GLY A 69 10.82 1.59 3.67
C GLY A 69 9.82 0.93 2.72
N THR A 70 8.81 0.23 3.22
CA THR A 70 7.74 -0.32 2.38
C THR A 70 7.03 0.81 1.64
N VAL A 71 6.79 0.60 0.35
CA VAL A 71 6.06 1.53 -0.51
C VAL A 71 4.82 0.81 -1.05
N ILE A 72 3.65 1.40 -0.83
CA ILE A 72 2.38 0.93 -1.39
C ILE A 72 1.83 2.04 -2.27
N THR A 73 1.73 1.78 -3.56
CA THR A 73 1.18 2.73 -4.53
C THR A 73 -0.32 2.47 -4.71
N ILE A 74 -1.11 3.53 -4.71
CA ILE A 74 -2.56 3.47 -4.84
C ILE A 74 -2.98 4.26 -6.06
N LEU A 75 -3.86 3.69 -6.87
CA LEU A 75 -4.50 4.34 -8.01
C LEU A 75 -6.01 4.39 -7.79
N ASN A 76 -6.61 5.55 -7.96
CA ASN A 76 -8.06 5.69 -7.99
C ASN A 76 -8.57 5.70 -9.43
N LYS A 77 -9.28 4.67 -9.82
CA LYS A 77 -9.95 4.57 -11.13
C LYS A 77 -11.40 5.07 -11.08
N GLY A 78 -11.99 5.07 -9.89
CA GLY A 78 -13.40 5.42 -9.70
C GLY A 78 -13.65 6.92 -9.63
N VAL A 79 -14.91 7.30 -9.84
CA VAL A 79 -15.34 8.70 -9.72
C VAL A 79 -15.36 9.18 -8.26
N GLY A 80 -15.60 8.25 -7.32
CA GLY A 80 -15.57 8.57 -5.90
C GLY A 80 -14.16 8.87 -5.41
N LEU A 81 -14.03 9.79 -4.46
CA LEU A 81 -12.75 10.09 -3.85
C LEU A 81 -12.25 8.89 -3.03
N VAL A 82 -10.97 8.60 -3.14
CA VAL A 82 -10.29 7.68 -2.24
C VAL A 82 -9.65 8.50 -1.12
N THR A 83 -9.98 8.18 0.12
CA THR A 83 -9.35 8.78 1.30
C THR A 83 -8.31 7.81 1.84
N ILE A 84 -7.08 8.27 2.03
CA ILE A 84 -6.01 7.47 2.62
C ILE A 84 -5.96 7.82 4.11
N SER A 85 -6.24 6.85 4.97
CA SER A 85 -6.34 7.08 6.40
C SER A 85 -5.79 5.91 7.22
N ALA A 86 -5.54 6.13 8.50
CA ALA A 86 -5.18 5.08 9.43
C ALA A 86 -6.41 4.30 9.87
N VAL A 87 -6.26 2.98 10.06
CA VAL A 87 -7.30 2.16 10.71
C VAL A 87 -7.53 2.65 12.13
N THR A 88 -6.45 2.90 12.85
CA THR A 88 -6.48 3.40 14.22
C THR A 88 -5.75 4.74 14.30
N SER A 89 -6.53 5.82 14.22
CA SER A 89 -5.99 7.17 14.44
C SER A 89 -5.46 7.29 15.86
N GLY A 90 -4.37 8.03 16.04
CA GLY A 90 -3.69 8.13 17.33
C GLY A 90 -2.63 7.05 17.56
N THR A 91 -2.69 5.90 16.87
CA THR A 91 -1.62 4.89 16.86
C THR A 91 -0.82 5.01 15.58
N THR A 92 -1.47 4.94 14.43
CA THR A 92 -0.81 5.08 13.13
C THR A 92 -0.94 6.54 12.66
N THR A 93 0.18 7.13 12.33
CA THR A 93 0.25 8.51 11.82
C THR A 93 0.40 8.48 10.30
N VAL A 94 -0.47 9.21 9.62
CA VAL A 94 -0.39 9.42 8.17
C VAL A 94 -0.02 10.88 7.93
N LEU A 95 1.15 11.09 7.34
CA LEU A 95 1.66 12.40 6.99
C LEU A 95 1.49 12.63 5.50
N SER A 96 1.18 13.85 5.11
CA SER A 96 1.11 14.21 3.70
C SER A 96 1.57 15.67 3.51
N ALA A 97 1.78 16.06 2.27
CA ALA A 97 2.25 17.41 1.97
C ALA A 97 1.28 18.46 2.55
N GLY A 98 1.84 19.35 3.35
CA GLY A 98 1.10 20.47 3.95
C GLY A 98 0.26 20.13 5.18
N ALA A 99 0.22 18.86 5.62
CA ALA A 99 -0.58 18.51 6.80
C ALA A 99 -0.03 17.31 7.55
N VAL A 100 0.00 17.44 8.86
CA VAL A 100 0.35 16.35 9.79
C VAL A 100 -0.94 15.60 10.13
N ALA A 101 -0.87 14.28 10.14
CA ALA A 101 -2.00 13.41 10.46
C ALA A 101 -3.26 13.69 9.60
N ALA A 102 -3.04 14.15 8.39
CA ALA A 102 -4.13 14.38 7.46
C ALA A 102 -4.64 13.07 6.86
N SER A 103 -5.84 13.12 6.34
CA SER A 103 -6.40 12.05 5.51
C SER A 103 -6.43 12.54 4.06
N PRO A 104 -5.32 12.40 3.33
CA PRO A 104 -5.26 12.89 1.96
C PRO A 104 -6.22 12.14 1.05
N THR A 105 -6.70 12.81 0.02
CA THR A 105 -7.67 12.25 -0.92
C THR A 105 -7.08 12.14 -2.32
N LEU A 106 -7.55 11.16 -3.08
CA LEU A 106 -7.22 10.95 -4.49
C LEU A 106 -8.48 11.10 -5.33
N ALA A 107 -8.46 12.04 -6.26
CA ALA A 107 -9.48 12.15 -7.28
C ALA A 107 -9.31 11.06 -8.35
N GLN A 108 -10.29 10.93 -9.23
CA GLN A 108 -10.26 9.95 -10.30
C GLN A 108 -8.99 10.06 -11.15
N TYR A 109 -8.42 8.91 -11.49
CA TYR A 109 -7.19 8.73 -12.28
C TYR A 109 -5.93 9.33 -11.66
N LYS A 110 -5.96 9.64 -10.37
CA LYS A 110 -4.78 10.07 -9.64
C LYS A 110 -4.21 8.93 -8.82
N SER A 111 -2.92 9.02 -8.54
CA SER A 111 -2.19 8.02 -7.76
C SER A 111 -1.35 8.67 -6.68
N ALA A 112 -1.04 7.90 -5.66
CA ALA A 112 -0.14 8.28 -4.58
C ALA A 112 0.63 7.07 -4.09
N ALA A 113 1.78 7.32 -3.46
CA ALA A 113 2.57 6.31 -2.79
C ALA A 113 2.53 6.54 -1.28
N CYS A 114 2.27 5.47 -0.54
CA CYS A 114 2.37 5.45 0.92
C CYS A 114 3.70 4.80 1.29
N ILE A 115 4.56 5.52 1.97
CA ILE A 115 5.90 5.08 2.34
C ILE A 115 5.98 4.97 3.86
N LYS A 116 6.33 3.79 4.37
CA LYS A 116 6.55 3.62 5.81
C LYS A 116 7.91 4.18 6.18
N VAL A 117 7.91 5.24 6.98
CA VAL A 117 9.13 5.95 7.37
C VAL A 117 9.59 5.62 8.77
N ALA A 118 8.69 5.14 9.61
CA ALA A 118 8.99 4.68 10.98
C ALA A 118 7.88 3.71 11.43
N THR A 119 8.05 3.08 12.61
CA THR A 119 6.99 2.27 13.22
C THR A 119 5.72 3.11 13.33
N ASP A 120 4.61 2.62 12.79
CA ASP A 120 3.32 3.30 12.77
C ASP A 120 3.32 4.71 12.18
N THR A 121 4.30 5.04 11.33
CA THR A 121 4.35 6.35 10.66
C THR A 121 4.53 6.16 9.16
N TRP A 122 3.62 6.74 8.40
CA TRP A 122 3.58 6.66 6.95
C TRP A 122 3.54 8.04 6.33
N TYR A 123 4.25 8.21 5.24
CA TYR A 123 4.23 9.41 4.42
C TYR A 123 3.52 9.15 3.11
N VAL A 124 2.59 10.01 2.73
CA VAL A 124 1.85 9.89 1.48
C VAL A 124 2.30 10.99 0.54
N VAL A 125 2.79 10.60 -0.63
CA VAL A 125 3.25 11.51 -1.68
C VAL A 125 2.56 11.19 -2.99
N GLY A 126 2.33 12.20 -3.81
CA GLY A 126 1.73 12.03 -5.12
C GLY A 126 0.67 13.09 -5.43
N ALA A 127 -0.31 12.74 -6.26
CA ALA A 127 -1.34 13.66 -6.72
C ALA A 127 -2.52 13.77 -5.74
N ILE A 128 -2.21 13.97 -4.47
CA ILE A 128 -3.19 14.10 -3.39
C ILE A 128 -3.70 15.53 -3.24
N ALA A 129 -4.86 15.64 -2.66
CA ALA A 129 -5.45 16.93 -2.30
C ALA A 129 -5.63 17.06 -0.79
#